data_994af82f8d45f5235c3958ef46454677
#
_entry.id   994af82f8d45f5235c3958ef46454677
#
_cell.length_a   1.000
_cell.length_b   1.000
_cell.length_c   1.000
_cell.angle_alpha   90.00
_cell.angle_beta   90.00
_cell.angle_gamma   90.00
#
_symmetry.space_group_name_H-M   'P 1'
#
loop_
_entity.id
_entity.type
_entity.pdbx_description
1 polymer ?
#
loop_
_entity_poly.entity_id
_entity_poly.type
_entity_poly.pdbx_seq_one_letter_code
_entity_poly.pdbx_strand_id
1 'polypeptide(L)'
;MGALYSEAVRARCRDPRRAGGWPDGSPEVFSGERGSLESGAWTRVQVHVPAGSAVIDDTRFRVFGCSAALASASWMADALVGRTTAEARRIAADAVVRELGLSDDKAPMAALAAEAAWAAVAEWERQLEAGDWGLGAGAGRAGVSRPDPQERR
;
A
#
# COMPACT_ATOMS: atom_id res chain seq x y z
N MET A 1 -23.34 26.11 -3.91
CA MET A 1 -22.35 25.32 -4.62
C MET A 1 -21.92 24.16 -3.77
N GLY A 2 -21.90 22.99 -4.33
CA GLY A 2 -21.46 21.82 -3.62
C GLY A 2 -19.97 21.87 -3.31
N ALA A 3 -19.54 21.11 -2.34
CA ALA A 3 -18.13 20.96 -2.04
C ALA A 3 -17.45 20.25 -3.22
N LEU A 4 -16.23 20.64 -3.52
CA LEU A 4 -15.44 20.01 -4.56
C LEU A 4 -15.20 18.52 -4.25
N TYR A 5 -15.06 18.20 -2.97
CA TYR A 5 -14.83 16.85 -2.50
C TYR A 5 -15.91 16.44 -1.50
N SER A 6 -16.18 15.16 -1.44
CA SER A 6 -17.12 14.60 -0.48
C SER A 6 -16.62 14.77 0.96
N GLU A 7 -17.52 14.57 1.92
CA GLU A 7 -17.13 14.57 3.32
C GLU A 7 -16.16 13.40 3.61
N ALA A 8 -16.33 12.26 2.94
CA ALA A 8 -15.43 11.14 3.13
C ALA A 8 -14.00 11.50 2.75
N VAL A 9 -13.82 12.22 1.64
CA VAL A 9 -12.50 12.70 1.22
C VAL A 9 -11.95 13.69 2.25
N ARG A 10 -12.78 14.66 2.65
CA ARG A 10 -12.33 15.68 3.60
C ARG A 10 -11.93 15.07 4.95
N ALA A 11 -12.68 14.09 5.42
CA ALA A 11 -12.37 13.45 6.70
C ALA A 11 -11.00 12.77 6.65
N ARG A 12 -10.69 12.09 5.56
CA ARG A 12 -9.39 11.42 5.44
C ARG A 12 -8.24 12.40 5.31
N CYS A 13 -8.48 13.54 4.69
CA CYS A 13 -7.45 14.57 4.58
C CYS A 13 -7.17 15.23 5.92
N ARG A 14 -8.18 15.32 6.78
CA ARG A 14 -7.99 15.88 8.13
C ARG A 14 -7.22 14.93 9.04
N ASP A 15 -7.34 13.63 8.83
CA ASP A 15 -6.71 12.63 9.68
C ASP A 15 -6.16 11.47 8.84
N PRO A 16 -5.02 11.68 8.16
CA PRO A 16 -4.41 10.63 7.35
C PRO A 16 -3.54 9.72 8.23
N ARG A 17 -4.18 8.87 9.00
CA ARG A 17 -3.54 8.13 10.09
C ARG A 17 -2.35 7.25 9.72
N ARG A 18 -2.31 6.74 8.51
CA ARG A 18 -1.23 5.85 8.08
C ARG A 18 -0.22 6.51 7.17
N ALA A 19 -0.28 7.85 7.11
CA ALA A 19 0.68 8.60 6.32
C ALA A 19 2.09 8.42 6.89
N GLY A 20 3.06 8.26 6.01
CA GLY A 20 4.45 8.09 6.38
C GLY A 20 5.07 6.92 5.65
N GLY A 21 6.12 6.35 6.20
CA GLY A 21 6.77 5.23 5.58
C GLY A 21 7.81 4.61 6.48
N TRP A 22 8.19 3.38 6.13
CA TRP A 22 9.34 2.72 6.72
C TRP A 22 10.55 2.92 5.82
N PRO A 23 11.74 2.93 6.38
CA PRO A 23 12.97 3.05 5.57
C PRO A 23 13.08 1.92 4.55
N ASP A 24 13.70 2.23 3.42
CA ASP A 24 13.97 1.22 2.41
C ASP A 24 14.79 0.08 3.02
N GLY A 25 14.44 -1.15 2.62
CA GLY A 25 15.11 -2.32 3.14
C GLY A 25 14.64 -2.78 4.51
N SER A 26 13.61 -2.13 5.07
CA SER A 26 13.05 -2.59 6.34
C SER A 26 12.56 -4.03 6.22
N PRO A 27 12.83 -4.88 7.22
CA PRO A 27 12.39 -6.27 7.14
C PRO A 27 10.88 -6.36 7.09
N GLU A 28 10.39 -7.30 6.27
CA GLU A 28 8.97 -7.60 6.18
C GLU A 28 8.12 -6.46 5.61
N VAL A 29 8.76 -5.46 5.02
CA VAL A 29 8.08 -4.34 4.37
C VAL A 29 8.24 -4.44 2.86
N PHE A 30 7.13 -4.30 2.15
CA PHE A 30 7.09 -4.39 0.69
C PHE A 30 6.43 -3.14 0.15
N SER A 31 6.99 -2.56 -0.89
CA SER A 31 6.59 -1.25 -1.38
C SER A 31 6.10 -1.32 -2.82
N GLY A 32 5.14 -0.50 -3.15
CA GLY A 32 4.69 -0.30 -4.51
C GLY A 32 4.44 1.17 -4.77
N GLU A 33 4.73 1.61 -5.99
CA GLU A 33 4.58 3.01 -6.38
C GLU A 33 3.92 3.10 -7.73
N ARG A 34 3.14 4.16 -7.93
CA ARG A 34 2.53 4.47 -9.22
C ARG A 34 2.45 5.98 -9.39
N GLY A 35 2.48 6.39 -10.65
CA GLY A 35 2.46 7.81 -10.98
C GLY A 35 3.84 8.42 -10.95
N SER A 36 3.89 9.73 -11.05
CA SER A 36 5.16 10.45 -10.99
C SER A 36 4.92 11.87 -10.51
N LEU A 37 5.96 12.51 -10.04
CA LEU A 37 5.87 13.92 -9.64
C LEU A 37 5.61 14.78 -10.88
N GLU A 38 6.18 14.40 -12.01
CA GLU A 38 5.99 15.14 -13.27
C GLU A 38 4.55 15.13 -13.74
N SER A 39 3.86 14.01 -13.55
CA SER A 39 2.45 13.91 -13.95
C SER A 39 1.51 14.60 -12.97
N GLY A 40 2.03 15.02 -11.83
CA GLY A 40 1.22 15.73 -10.82
C GLY A 40 0.58 14.83 -9.80
N ALA A 41 0.79 13.53 -9.87
CA ALA A 41 0.24 12.60 -8.88
C ALA A 41 1.12 11.37 -8.77
N TRP A 42 1.50 11.04 -7.56
CA TRP A 42 2.34 9.89 -7.25
C TRP A 42 1.87 9.29 -5.93
N THR A 43 1.79 7.98 -5.89
CA THR A 43 1.36 7.26 -4.68
C THR A 43 2.34 6.12 -4.40
N ARG A 44 2.73 6.00 -3.15
CA ARG A 44 3.51 4.88 -2.66
C ARG A 44 2.72 4.21 -1.54
N VAL A 45 2.59 2.90 -1.61
CA VAL A 45 1.98 2.11 -0.54
C VAL A 45 3.01 1.12 -0.04
N GLN A 46 3.16 1.02 1.27
CA GLN A 46 4.00 0.02 1.90
C GLN A 46 3.13 -0.87 2.76
N VAL A 47 3.38 -2.17 2.67
CA VAL A 47 2.68 -3.15 3.49
C VAL A 47 3.70 -3.90 4.33
N HIS A 48 3.31 -4.22 5.55
CA HIS A 48 4.10 -5.06 6.43
C HIS A 48 3.45 -6.42 6.49
N VAL A 49 4.20 -7.46 6.10
CA VAL A 49 3.72 -8.84 6.12
C VAL A 49 4.74 -9.65 6.90
N PRO A 50 4.41 -10.10 8.10
CA PRO A 50 5.37 -10.85 8.91
C PRO A 50 5.85 -12.12 8.22
N ALA A 51 7.08 -12.50 8.43
CA ALA A 51 7.64 -13.73 7.88
C ALA A 51 6.78 -14.92 8.32
N GLY A 52 6.52 -15.81 7.39
CA GLY A 52 5.66 -16.97 7.68
C GLY A 52 4.18 -16.68 7.59
N SER A 53 3.81 -15.46 7.27
CA SER A 53 2.42 -15.05 7.17
C SER A 53 2.10 -14.61 5.74
N ALA A 54 0.82 -14.57 5.41
CA ALA A 54 0.35 -13.96 4.18
C ALA A 54 -0.68 -12.87 4.52
N VAL A 55 -0.69 -12.40 5.76
CA VAL A 55 -1.62 -11.38 6.21
C VAL A 55 -0.88 -10.07 6.39
N ILE A 56 -1.45 -9.00 5.84
CA ILE A 56 -0.92 -7.64 6.01
C ILE A 56 -1.35 -7.15 7.38
N ASP A 57 -0.39 -6.87 8.24
CA ASP A 57 -0.71 -6.44 9.61
C ASP A 57 -0.56 -4.94 9.82
N ASP A 58 0.13 -4.24 8.92
CA ASP A 58 0.25 -2.79 9.01
C ASP A 58 0.57 -2.22 7.64
N THR A 59 0.28 -0.95 7.45
CA THR A 59 0.50 -0.26 6.19
C THR A 59 0.93 1.18 6.44
N ARG A 60 1.60 1.73 5.44
CA ARG A 60 1.93 3.16 5.40
C ARG A 60 1.76 3.63 3.97
N PHE A 61 1.54 4.92 3.80
CA PHE A 61 1.48 5.48 2.45
C PHE A 61 2.10 6.86 2.41
N ARG A 62 2.56 7.23 1.23
CA ARG A 62 2.95 8.59 0.91
C ARG A 62 2.31 8.95 -0.41
N VAL A 63 1.99 10.21 -0.56
CA VAL A 63 1.31 10.68 -1.75
C VAL A 63 1.75 12.09 -2.07
N PHE A 64 1.82 12.36 -3.37
CA PHE A 64 1.96 13.71 -3.91
C PHE A 64 0.79 13.90 -4.88
N GLY A 65 -0.02 14.92 -4.66
CA GLY A 65 -1.18 15.15 -5.50
C GLY A 65 -2.28 15.89 -4.77
N CYS A 66 -3.49 15.79 -5.31
CA CYS A 66 -4.65 16.49 -4.77
C CYS A 66 -5.26 15.75 -3.57
N SER A 67 -6.30 16.33 -3.00
CA SER A 67 -7.00 15.73 -1.88
C SER A 67 -7.58 14.36 -2.20
N ALA A 68 -8.03 14.15 -3.43
CA ALA A 68 -8.53 12.85 -3.84
C ALA A 68 -7.41 11.80 -3.85
N ALA A 69 -6.20 12.19 -4.22
CA ALA A 69 -5.05 11.28 -4.17
C ALA A 69 -4.72 10.89 -2.74
N LEU A 70 -4.69 11.86 -1.85
CA LEU A 70 -4.42 11.62 -0.43
C LEU A 70 -5.49 10.72 0.19
N ALA A 71 -6.76 11.03 -0.05
CA ALA A 71 -7.86 10.26 0.51
C ALA A 71 -7.88 8.84 -0.04
N SER A 72 -7.59 8.67 -1.33
CA SER A 72 -7.56 7.34 -1.95
C SER A 72 -6.47 6.47 -1.34
N ALA A 73 -5.29 7.01 -1.17
CA ALA A 73 -4.17 6.27 -0.57
C ALA A 73 -4.48 5.94 0.89
N SER A 74 -5.04 6.89 1.63
CA SER A 74 -5.42 6.67 3.02
C SER A 74 -6.47 5.57 3.14
N TRP A 75 -7.51 5.61 2.31
CA TRP A 75 -8.55 4.59 2.32
C TRP A 75 -7.96 3.21 2.00
N MET A 76 -7.13 3.15 0.98
CA MET A 76 -6.52 1.89 0.57
C MET A 76 -5.63 1.33 1.68
N ALA A 77 -4.83 2.17 2.31
CA ALA A 77 -3.94 1.73 3.39
C ALA A 77 -4.73 1.13 4.55
N ASP A 78 -5.86 1.76 4.91
CA ASP A 78 -6.73 1.22 5.95
C ASP A 78 -7.38 -0.10 5.52
N ALA A 79 -7.81 -0.18 4.27
CA ALA A 79 -8.52 -1.35 3.77
C ALA A 79 -7.63 -2.60 3.72
N LEU A 80 -6.34 -2.42 3.56
CA LEU A 80 -5.39 -3.53 3.44
C LEU A 80 -5.10 -4.22 4.77
N VAL A 81 -5.20 -3.51 5.87
CA VAL A 81 -4.83 -4.05 7.18
C VAL A 81 -5.78 -5.20 7.56
N GLY A 82 -5.19 -6.32 7.94
CA GLY A 82 -5.94 -7.51 8.34
C GLY A 82 -6.34 -8.40 7.17
N ARG A 83 -6.05 -8.00 5.93
CA ARG A 83 -6.35 -8.82 4.77
C ARG A 83 -5.17 -9.67 4.37
N THR A 84 -5.46 -10.79 3.74
CA THR A 84 -4.39 -11.56 3.12
C THR A 84 -3.92 -10.85 1.86
N THR A 85 -2.72 -11.17 1.42
CA THR A 85 -2.20 -10.61 0.16
C THR A 85 -3.09 -10.96 -1.02
N ALA A 86 -3.70 -12.16 -1.00
CA ALA A 86 -4.64 -12.55 -2.06
C ALA A 86 -5.89 -11.68 -2.03
N GLU A 87 -6.42 -11.39 -0.85
CA GLU A 87 -7.57 -10.51 -0.72
C GLU A 87 -7.25 -9.08 -1.14
N ALA A 88 -6.04 -8.63 -0.84
CA ALA A 88 -5.62 -7.28 -1.20
C ALA A 88 -5.67 -7.06 -2.71
N ARG A 89 -5.33 -8.07 -3.49
CA ARG A 89 -5.38 -7.97 -4.95
C ARG A 89 -6.79 -7.80 -5.50
N ARG A 90 -7.79 -8.13 -4.71
CA ARG A 90 -9.19 -8.03 -5.13
C ARG A 90 -9.81 -6.69 -4.81
N ILE A 91 -9.12 -5.82 -4.12
CA ILE A 91 -9.63 -4.48 -3.84
C ILE A 91 -9.46 -3.66 -5.10
N ALA A 92 -10.57 -3.34 -5.74
CA ALA A 92 -10.56 -2.63 -7.01
C ALA A 92 -10.62 -1.13 -6.79
N ALA A 93 -10.11 -0.39 -7.76
CA ALA A 93 -10.19 1.07 -7.74
C ALA A 93 -11.64 1.55 -7.64
N ASP A 94 -12.56 0.81 -8.26
CA ASP A 94 -13.99 1.17 -8.20
C ASP A 94 -14.52 1.23 -6.77
N ALA A 95 -14.03 0.37 -5.90
CA ALA A 95 -14.44 0.40 -4.50
C ALA A 95 -14.02 1.71 -3.85
N VAL A 96 -12.81 2.18 -4.15
CA VAL A 96 -12.31 3.44 -3.63
C VAL A 96 -13.17 4.60 -4.13
N VAL A 97 -13.48 4.58 -5.43
CA VAL A 97 -14.32 5.62 -6.04
C VAL A 97 -15.68 5.68 -5.33
N ARG A 98 -16.30 4.54 -5.12
CA ARG A 98 -17.61 4.48 -4.46
C ARG A 98 -17.54 4.94 -3.01
N GLU A 99 -16.59 4.43 -2.28
CA GLU A 99 -16.49 4.71 -0.84
C GLU A 99 -16.18 6.18 -0.57
N LEU A 100 -15.40 6.80 -1.44
CA LEU A 100 -15.02 8.19 -1.27
C LEU A 100 -15.92 9.16 -2.05
N GLY A 101 -16.83 8.65 -2.85
CA GLY A 101 -17.69 9.50 -3.67
C GLY A 101 -16.90 10.37 -4.64
N LEU A 102 -15.92 9.77 -5.32
CA LEU A 102 -15.08 10.52 -6.26
C LEU A 102 -15.81 10.77 -7.57
N SER A 103 -15.61 11.97 -8.13
CA SER A 103 -16.09 12.28 -9.47
C SER A 103 -15.22 11.58 -10.51
N ASP A 104 -15.74 11.49 -11.73
CA ASP A 104 -15.06 10.78 -12.81
C ASP A 104 -13.66 11.30 -13.08
N ASP A 105 -13.48 12.62 -12.99
CA ASP A 105 -12.17 13.22 -13.23
C ASP A 105 -11.17 12.92 -12.11
N LYS A 106 -11.64 12.45 -10.95
CA LYS A 106 -10.78 12.07 -9.84
C LYS A 106 -10.59 10.56 -9.71
N ALA A 107 -11.34 9.77 -10.47
CA ALA A 107 -11.19 8.32 -10.44
C ALA A 107 -9.76 7.85 -10.70
N PRO A 108 -8.95 8.51 -11.54
CA PRO A 108 -7.54 8.11 -11.70
C PRO A 108 -6.74 8.10 -10.41
N MET A 109 -7.12 8.90 -9.43
CA MET A 109 -6.43 8.93 -8.13
C MET A 109 -6.66 7.62 -7.38
N ALA A 110 -7.89 7.10 -7.47
CA ALA A 110 -8.20 5.79 -6.88
C ALA A 110 -7.40 4.68 -7.59
N ALA A 111 -7.24 4.77 -8.90
CA ALA A 111 -6.47 3.79 -9.65
C ALA A 111 -5.00 3.78 -9.20
N LEU A 112 -4.41 4.95 -8.99
CA LEU A 112 -3.04 5.02 -8.51
C LEU A 112 -2.89 4.31 -7.15
N ALA A 113 -3.81 4.55 -6.24
CA ALA A 113 -3.76 3.92 -4.92
C ALA A 113 -3.89 2.40 -5.01
N ALA A 114 -4.83 1.92 -5.81
CA ALA A 114 -5.04 0.49 -5.96
C ALA A 114 -3.84 -0.17 -6.62
N GLU A 115 -3.31 0.43 -7.67
CA GLU A 115 -2.18 -0.14 -8.40
C GLU A 115 -0.90 -0.11 -7.57
N ALA A 116 -0.70 0.92 -6.76
CA ALA A 116 0.44 0.96 -5.85
C ALA A 116 0.34 -0.15 -4.81
N ALA A 117 -0.86 -0.39 -4.30
CA ALA A 117 -1.08 -1.48 -3.34
C ALA A 117 -0.80 -2.84 -3.98
N TRP A 118 -1.31 -3.06 -5.20
CA TRP A 118 -1.06 -4.31 -5.91
C TRP A 118 0.42 -4.49 -6.21
N ALA A 119 1.14 -3.42 -6.52
CA ALA A 119 2.58 -3.48 -6.75
C ALA A 119 3.33 -3.90 -5.48
N ALA A 120 2.88 -3.43 -4.32
CA ALA A 120 3.49 -3.82 -3.05
C ALA A 120 3.28 -5.32 -2.80
N VAL A 121 2.07 -5.82 -3.07
CA VAL A 121 1.78 -7.24 -2.92
C VAL A 121 2.60 -8.05 -3.92
N ALA A 122 2.76 -7.55 -5.15
CA ALA A 122 3.57 -8.23 -6.15
C ALA A 122 5.03 -8.34 -5.72
N GLU A 123 5.54 -7.33 -5.05
CA GLU A 123 6.89 -7.37 -4.51
C GLU A 123 7.03 -8.47 -3.46
N TRP A 124 6.05 -8.59 -2.58
CA TRP A 124 6.03 -9.66 -1.59
C TRP A 124 6.03 -11.02 -2.27
N GLU A 125 5.19 -11.19 -3.30
CA GLU A 125 5.11 -12.46 -4.03
C GLU A 125 6.43 -12.82 -4.71
N ARG A 126 7.11 -11.83 -5.30
CA ARG A 126 8.40 -12.08 -5.93
C ARG A 126 9.43 -12.55 -4.92
N GLN A 127 9.47 -11.94 -3.76
CA GLN A 127 10.43 -12.33 -2.73
C GLN A 127 10.09 -13.69 -2.14
N LEU A 128 8.82 -14.00 -2.03
CA LEU A 128 8.40 -15.32 -1.58
C LEU A 128 8.84 -16.39 -2.55
N GLU A 129 8.64 -16.16 -3.87
CA GLU A 129 9.05 -17.11 -4.90
C GLU A 129 10.57 -17.28 -4.95
N ALA A 130 11.29 -16.22 -4.72
CA ALA A 130 12.75 -16.28 -4.70
C ALA A 130 13.28 -17.03 -3.48
N GLY A 131 12.41 -17.33 -2.50
CA GLY A 131 12.82 -18.01 -1.30
C GLY A 131 13.55 -17.14 -0.30
N ASP A 132 13.54 -15.84 -0.53
CA ASP A 132 14.20 -14.89 0.37
C ASP A 132 13.35 -14.54 1.56
N TRP A 133 12.10 -14.99 1.57
CA TRP A 133 11.14 -14.49 2.50
C TRP A 133 9.96 -15.42 2.69
N GLY A 134 9.34 -15.38 3.84
CA GLY A 134 8.04 -16.00 4.06
C GLY A 134 8.07 -17.49 4.33
N LEU A 135 6.98 -18.12 3.94
CA LEU A 135 6.72 -19.51 4.27
C LEU A 135 7.76 -20.44 3.63
N GLY A 136 8.38 -21.25 4.41
CA GLY A 136 9.30 -22.24 3.91
C GLY A 136 10.62 -21.71 3.40
N ALA A 137 10.85 -20.43 3.46
CA ALA A 137 12.09 -19.85 2.96
C ALA A 137 13.31 -20.46 3.65
N GLY A 138 13.21 -20.66 4.95
CA GLY A 138 14.32 -21.21 5.71
C GLY A 138 14.59 -22.68 5.44
N ALA A 139 13.57 -23.42 5.08
CA ALA A 139 13.69 -24.87 4.94
C ALA A 139 14.56 -25.27 3.76
N GLY A 140 14.50 -24.56 2.68
CA GLY A 140 15.24 -24.90 1.49
C GLY A 140 16.45 -24.03 1.23
N ARG A 141 16.76 -23.13 2.12
CA ARG A 141 17.81 -22.15 1.86
C ARG A 141 18.73 -22.01 3.04
N ALA A 142 19.30 -23.12 3.40
CA ALA A 142 20.24 -23.13 4.50
C ALA A 142 21.36 -22.14 4.23
N GLY A 143 21.69 -21.36 5.22
CA GLY A 143 22.73 -20.35 5.10
C GLY A 143 22.25 -19.02 4.56
N VAL A 144 21.02 -18.98 4.08
CA VAL A 144 20.43 -17.70 3.67
C VAL A 144 19.49 -17.28 4.78
N SER A 145 19.95 -16.48 5.67
CA SER A 145 19.13 -16.04 6.81
C SER A 145 18.57 -14.69 6.51
N ARG A 146 17.38 -14.49 7.02
CA ARG A 146 16.77 -13.18 6.98
C ARG A 146 17.56 -12.26 7.89
N PRO A 147 17.84 -11.05 7.47
CA PRO A 147 18.58 -10.12 8.34
C PRO A 147 17.81 -9.88 9.62
N ASP A 148 18.56 -9.75 10.68
CA ASP A 148 18.00 -9.38 11.97
C ASP A 148 17.43 -7.97 11.87
N PRO A 149 16.21 -7.76 12.32
CA PRO A 149 15.63 -6.42 12.29
C PRO A 149 16.48 -5.36 12.95
N GLN A 150 17.26 -5.73 13.95
CA GLN A 150 18.10 -4.77 14.63
C GLN A 150 19.30 -4.34 13.83
N GLU A 151 19.74 -5.17 12.92
CA GLU A 151 20.86 -4.83 12.06
C GLU A 151 20.50 -3.82 10.99
N ARG A 152 19.23 -3.59 10.76
CA ARG A 152 18.78 -2.68 9.73
C ARG A 152 18.42 -1.30 10.23
N ARG A 153 18.70 -1.03 11.44
CA ARG A 153 18.41 0.28 12.05
C ARG A 153 19.51 1.27 11.85
#